data_58acf4619af8ecd675b5ee42aa944cff
#
_entry.id   58acf4619af8ecd675b5ee42aa944cff
#
_cell.length_a   1.000
_cell.length_b   1.000
_cell.length_c   1.000
_cell.angle_alpha   90.00
_cell.angle_beta   90.00
_cell.angle_gamma   90.00
#
_symmetry.space_group_name_H-M   'P 1'
#
loop_
_entity.id
_entity.type
_entity.pdbx_description
1 polymer ?
#
loop_
_entity_poly.entity_id
_entity_poly.type
_entity_poly.pdbx_seq_one_letter_code
_entity_poly.pdbx_strand_id
1 'polypeptide(L)'
;MSGQAGLKIVRFGDTHSYSDIATRRMFGDLAVVEVLENFDRCLEAAAMSRLVIAMLPVHNTANREISCADGVPVEERAEGMGLRVIATPELYVNHVLASFGRLGEIDTVYSKGGALVQCSKFLDRHGLRRSAAIPDSKAPLSTSGAARYVADRRVPYISAICSEEDAVHYGVPVVRRNIADSPDNRTKFHAYARADARIPEGFAEAARRAAGGK
;
A
#
# COMPACT_ATOMS: atom_id res chain seq x y z
N MET A 1 -12.06 24.08 -27.17
CA MET A 1 -11.68 22.71 -26.74
C MET A 1 -12.03 22.58 -25.27
N SER A 2 -13.18 22.01 -24.98
CA SER A 2 -13.64 21.77 -23.60
C SER A 2 -12.76 20.66 -23.01
N GLY A 3 -11.85 21.01 -22.11
CA GLY A 3 -11.11 20.03 -21.33
C GLY A 3 -12.10 19.15 -20.58
N GLN A 4 -12.31 17.91 -21.02
CA GLN A 4 -12.96 16.92 -20.20
C GLN A 4 -12.14 16.79 -18.92
N ALA A 5 -12.69 17.22 -17.79
CA ALA A 5 -12.11 16.96 -16.49
C ALA A 5 -11.95 15.43 -16.38
N GLY A 6 -10.70 14.96 -16.44
CA GLY A 6 -10.37 13.54 -16.40
C GLY A 6 -10.78 12.94 -15.07
N LEU A 7 -11.13 11.65 -15.08
CA LEU A 7 -11.39 10.90 -13.85
C LEU A 7 -10.12 10.88 -13.00
N LYS A 8 -10.25 11.19 -11.72
CA LYS A 8 -9.15 11.22 -10.75
C LYS A 8 -9.27 10.03 -9.79
N ILE A 9 -8.15 9.42 -9.46
CA ILE A 9 -8.08 8.43 -8.38
C ILE A 9 -7.37 9.05 -7.19
N VAL A 10 -7.99 8.96 -6.02
CA VAL A 10 -7.37 9.35 -4.76
C VAL A 10 -7.02 8.12 -3.94
N ARG A 11 -5.89 8.17 -3.26
CA ARG A 11 -5.43 7.11 -2.38
C ARG A 11 -4.59 7.65 -1.24
N PHE A 12 -4.39 6.84 -0.23
CA PHE A 12 -3.44 7.06 0.85
C PHE A 12 -2.20 6.19 0.65
N GLY A 13 -1.07 6.66 1.14
CA GLY A 13 0.21 5.95 1.10
C GLY A 13 1.17 6.44 0.01
N ASP A 14 2.45 6.23 0.24
CA ASP A 14 3.53 6.68 -0.63
C ASP A 14 3.47 6.02 -2.02
N THR A 15 4.22 6.57 -2.97
CA THR A 15 4.53 5.91 -4.24
C THR A 15 5.18 4.55 -3.96
N HIS A 16 4.84 3.54 -4.74
CA HIS A 16 5.22 2.12 -4.58
C HIS A 16 4.66 1.41 -3.34
N SER A 17 3.81 2.06 -2.52
CA SER A 17 3.02 1.35 -1.51
C SER A 17 2.06 0.35 -2.14
N TYR A 18 1.54 -0.61 -1.35
CA TYR A 18 0.55 -1.57 -1.87
C TYR A 18 -0.72 -0.88 -2.40
N SER A 19 -1.11 0.28 -1.85
CA SER A 19 -2.19 1.10 -2.42
C SER A 19 -1.84 1.66 -3.80
N ASP A 20 -0.60 2.09 -3.99
CA ASP A 20 -0.09 2.54 -5.28
C ASP A 20 -0.04 1.39 -6.30
N ILE A 21 0.50 0.25 -5.89
CA ILE A 21 0.57 -0.96 -6.72
C ILE A 21 -0.84 -1.39 -7.15
N ALA A 22 -1.82 -1.41 -6.22
CA ALA A 22 -3.21 -1.74 -6.51
C ALA A 22 -3.81 -0.77 -7.55
N THR A 23 -3.59 0.52 -7.35
CA THR A 23 -4.07 1.58 -8.24
C THR A 23 -3.48 1.44 -9.64
N ARG A 24 -2.16 1.29 -9.76
CA ARG A 24 -1.47 1.14 -11.05
C ARG A 24 -1.85 -0.15 -11.78
N ARG A 25 -1.96 -1.27 -11.08
CA ARG A 25 -2.38 -2.54 -11.68
C ARG A 25 -3.81 -2.51 -12.20
N MET A 26 -4.69 -1.79 -11.49
CA MET A 26 -6.09 -1.69 -11.88
C MET A 26 -6.32 -0.67 -12.98
N PHE A 27 -5.76 0.51 -12.86
CA PHE A 27 -6.12 1.64 -13.70
C PHE A 27 -5.00 2.08 -14.67
N GLY A 28 -3.75 1.66 -14.44
CA GLY A 28 -2.62 2.05 -15.26
C GLY A 28 -2.54 3.58 -15.42
N ASP A 29 -2.39 4.02 -16.65
CA ASP A 29 -2.31 5.44 -17.02
C ASP A 29 -3.69 6.07 -17.34
N LEU A 30 -4.79 5.37 -17.03
CA LEU A 30 -6.15 5.83 -17.35
C LEU A 30 -6.59 7.04 -16.54
N ALA A 31 -5.94 7.35 -15.43
CA ALA A 31 -6.34 8.43 -14.54
C ALA A 31 -5.18 9.17 -13.90
N VAL A 32 -5.44 10.42 -13.54
CA VAL A 32 -4.57 11.18 -12.65
C VAL A 32 -4.71 10.65 -11.23
N VAL A 33 -3.59 10.29 -10.60
CA VAL A 33 -3.56 9.80 -9.22
C VAL A 33 -3.12 10.91 -8.28
N GLU A 34 -3.88 11.11 -7.20
CA GLU A 34 -3.55 12.04 -6.12
C GLU A 34 -3.43 11.28 -4.80
N VAL A 35 -2.38 11.60 -4.04
CA VAL A 35 -2.15 11.04 -2.71
C VAL A 35 -2.70 12.00 -1.67
N LEU A 36 -3.57 11.49 -0.79
CA LEU A 36 -4.17 12.27 0.28
C LEU A 36 -3.67 11.81 1.66
N GLU A 37 -3.89 12.62 2.67
CA GLU A 37 -3.30 12.49 4.00
C GLU A 37 -3.75 11.24 4.78
N ASN A 38 -5.01 10.79 4.56
CA ASN A 38 -5.60 9.66 5.26
C ASN A 38 -6.80 9.09 4.49
N PHE A 39 -7.39 8.01 5.01
CA PHE A 39 -8.53 7.32 4.39
C PHE A 39 -9.79 8.20 4.36
N ASP A 40 -10.05 8.97 5.43
CA ASP A 40 -11.22 9.84 5.50
C ASP A 40 -11.20 10.89 4.40
N ARG A 41 -10.04 11.53 4.16
CA ARG A 41 -9.88 12.50 3.07
C ARG A 41 -10.09 11.89 1.70
N CYS A 42 -9.67 10.64 1.50
CA CYS A 42 -9.94 9.94 0.25
C CYS A 42 -11.45 9.69 0.04
N LEU A 43 -12.15 9.24 1.08
CA LEU A 43 -13.59 8.99 1.03
C LEU A 43 -14.38 10.28 0.84
N GLU A 44 -14.04 11.37 1.56
CA GLU A 44 -14.62 12.70 1.40
C GLU A 44 -14.47 13.20 -0.04
N ALA A 45 -13.27 13.11 -0.62
CA ALA A 45 -13.02 13.53 -1.99
C ALA A 45 -13.89 12.75 -2.99
N ALA A 46 -14.04 11.43 -2.81
CA ALA A 46 -14.90 10.60 -3.63
C ALA A 46 -16.38 10.95 -3.43
N ALA A 47 -16.82 11.25 -2.21
CA ALA A 47 -18.19 11.65 -1.92
C ALA A 47 -18.56 13.03 -2.51
N MET A 48 -17.59 13.93 -2.62
CA MET A 48 -17.81 15.29 -3.13
C MET A 48 -17.82 15.39 -4.66
N SER A 49 -17.30 14.42 -5.39
CA SER A 49 -17.14 14.53 -6.85
C SER A 49 -17.52 13.26 -7.61
N ARG A 50 -18.26 13.43 -8.72
CA ARG A 50 -18.59 12.35 -9.67
C ARG A 50 -17.40 11.87 -10.49
N LEU A 51 -16.29 12.57 -10.42
CA LEU A 51 -15.06 12.33 -11.20
C LEU A 51 -13.92 11.83 -10.31
N VAL A 52 -14.20 11.43 -9.08
CA VAL A 52 -13.21 10.94 -8.13
C VAL A 52 -13.55 9.52 -7.71
N ILE A 53 -12.54 8.65 -7.74
CA ILE A 53 -12.58 7.29 -7.19
C ILE A 53 -11.58 7.23 -6.03
N ALA A 54 -11.98 6.73 -4.87
CA ALA A 54 -11.07 6.43 -3.77
C ALA A 54 -10.64 4.96 -3.82
N MET A 55 -9.33 4.69 -3.93
CA MET A 55 -8.76 3.34 -3.88
C MET A 55 -8.17 3.12 -2.48
N LEU A 56 -8.82 2.30 -1.67
CA LEU A 56 -8.45 2.08 -0.27
C LEU A 56 -8.36 0.60 0.10
N PRO A 57 -7.42 0.21 0.97
CA PRO A 57 -7.39 -1.12 1.55
C PRO A 57 -8.54 -1.25 2.56
N VAL A 58 -9.20 -2.41 2.58
CA VAL A 58 -10.33 -2.69 3.48
C VAL A 58 -10.11 -3.89 4.38
N HIS A 59 -9.34 -4.86 3.91
CA HIS A 59 -9.05 -6.07 4.67
C HIS A 59 -7.65 -6.59 4.32
N ASN A 60 -6.97 -7.15 5.32
CA ASN A 60 -5.72 -7.87 5.12
C ASN A 60 -5.77 -9.20 5.88
N THR A 61 -5.33 -10.29 5.29
CA THR A 61 -5.43 -11.63 5.89
C THR A 61 -4.69 -11.75 7.23
N ALA A 62 -3.63 -10.97 7.45
CA ALA A 62 -2.87 -10.95 8.70
C ALA A 62 -3.44 -9.96 9.74
N ASN A 63 -3.86 -8.78 9.30
CA ASN A 63 -4.32 -7.68 10.17
C ASN A 63 -5.86 -7.56 10.25
N ARG A 64 -6.57 -8.38 9.49
CA ARG A 64 -8.04 -8.41 9.37
C ARG A 64 -8.60 -7.10 8.79
N GLU A 65 -9.63 -6.53 9.41
CA GLU A 65 -10.31 -5.33 8.97
C GLU A 65 -9.43 -4.08 9.10
N ILE A 66 -9.52 -3.18 8.11
CA ILE A 66 -8.75 -1.93 8.09
C ILE A 66 -9.69 -0.78 8.39
N SER A 67 -9.31 0.04 9.38
CA SER A 67 -10.11 1.13 9.90
C SER A 67 -9.50 2.51 9.63
N CYS A 68 -10.35 3.52 9.65
CA CYS A 68 -9.99 4.92 9.71
C CYS A 68 -9.30 5.26 11.05
N ALA A 69 -8.83 6.49 11.20
CA ALA A 69 -8.04 6.91 12.37
C ALA A 69 -8.82 6.82 13.70
N ASP A 70 -10.13 6.94 13.65
CA ASP A 70 -11.04 6.84 14.81
C ASP A 70 -11.51 5.41 15.11
N GLY A 71 -10.99 4.42 14.39
CA GLY A 71 -11.31 2.99 14.57
C GLY A 71 -12.52 2.50 13.77
N VAL A 72 -13.26 3.38 13.07
CA VAL A 72 -14.38 2.96 12.21
C VAL A 72 -13.83 2.24 10.97
N PRO A 73 -14.37 1.06 10.62
CA PRO A 73 -13.98 0.35 9.40
C PRO A 73 -14.13 1.23 8.15
N VAL A 74 -13.17 1.10 7.22
CA VAL A 74 -13.21 1.86 5.95
C VAL A 74 -14.49 1.56 5.15
N GLU A 75 -14.96 0.31 5.18
CA GLU A 75 -16.19 -0.11 4.48
C GLU A 75 -17.44 0.58 5.09
N GLU A 76 -17.54 0.56 6.41
CA GLU A 76 -18.65 1.20 7.14
C GLU A 76 -18.65 2.73 6.93
N ARG A 77 -17.48 3.35 6.97
CA ARG A 77 -17.32 4.78 6.71
C ARG A 77 -17.78 5.15 5.29
N ALA A 78 -17.36 4.37 4.29
CA ALA A 78 -17.72 4.58 2.89
C ALA A 78 -19.23 4.43 2.67
N GLU A 79 -19.87 3.42 3.30
CA GLU A 79 -21.31 3.19 3.25
C GLU A 79 -22.07 4.37 3.86
N GLY A 80 -21.64 4.85 5.05
CA GLY A 80 -22.21 6.01 5.71
C GLY A 80 -22.14 7.30 4.88
N MET A 81 -21.17 7.41 3.95
CA MET A 81 -21.05 8.51 3.00
C MET A 81 -21.83 8.29 1.68
N GLY A 82 -22.59 7.20 1.54
CA GLY A 82 -23.36 6.86 0.34
C GLY A 82 -22.46 6.48 -0.86
N LEU A 83 -21.25 6.05 -0.61
CA LEU A 83 -20.33 5.56 -1.65
C LEU A 83 -20.66 4.11 -2.01
N ARG A 84 -20.48 3.76 -3.29
CA ARG A 84 -20.57 2.38 -3.77
C ARG A 84 -19.22 1.82 -4.13
N VAL A 85 -19.06 0.54 -3.92
CA VAL A 85 -17.90 -0.21 -4.42
C VAL A 85 -18.06 -0.45 -5.92
N ILE A 86 -17.05 -0.06 -6.70
CA ILE A 86 -17.03 -0.25 -8.16
C ILE A 86 -16.02 -1.33 -8.58
N ALA A 87 -15.07 -1.68 -7.69
CA ALA A 87 -14.11 -2.76 -7.90
C ALA A 87 -13.49 -3.22 -6.59
N THR A 88 -13.04 -4.49 -6.56
CA THR A 88 -12.49 -5.16 -5.37
C THR A 88 -11.18 -5.90 -5.68
N PRO A 89 -10.11 -5.20 -6.09
CA PRO A 89 -8.84 -5.87 -6.36
C PRO A 89 -8.22 -6.45 -5.08
N GLU A 90 -7.52 -7.56 -5.24
CA GLU A 90 -6.76 -8.19 -4.19
C GLU A 90 -5.29 -8.31 -4.60
N LEU A 91 -4.37 -8.00 -3.67
CA LEU A 91 -2.94 -8.11 -3.89
C LEU A 91 -2.29 -9.03 -2.86
N TYR A 92 -1.40 -9.88 -3.33
CA TYR A 92 -0.46 -10.54 -2.44
C TYR A 92 0.53 -9.53 -1.86
N VAL A 93 0.65 -9.54 -0.54
CA VAL A 93 1.62 -8.74 0.21
C VAL A 93 2.87 -9.59 0.40
N ASN A 94 3.82 -9.40 -0.49
CA ASN A 94 5.07 -10.15 -0.45
C ASN A 94 6.19 -9.28 0.10
N HIS A 95 6.59 -9.55 1.35
CA HIS A 95 7.67 -8.83 1.99
C HIS A 95 9.03 -9.42 1.60
N VAL A 96 9.98 -8.52 1.29
CA VAL A 96 11.38 -8.85 1.08
C VAL A 96 12.26 -8.18 2.15
N LEU A 97 13.41 -8.78 2.43
CA LEU A 97 14.50 -8.12 3.16
C LEU A 97 15.44 -7.51 2.14
N ALA A 98 15.59 -6.18 2.17
CA ALA A 98 16.46 -5.43 1.28
C ALA A 98 17.58 -4.75 2.06
N SER A 99 18.85 -4.87 1.60
CA SER A 99 20.02 -4.31 2.26
C SER A 99 21.21 -4.25 1.29
N PHE A 100 22.18 -3.38 1.58
CA PHE A 100 23.50 -3.37 0.92
C PHE A 100 24.47 -4.37 1.54
N GLY A 101 24.14 -4.97 2.70
CA GLY A 101 24.90 -6.03 3.34
C GLY A 101 24.36 -7.43 3.05
N ARG A 102 25.18 -8.45 3.37
CA ARG A 102 24.73 -9.84 3.39
C ARG A 102 23.93 -10.11 4.66
N LEU A 103 23.13 -11.17 4.68
CA LEU A 103 22.25 -11.49 5.82
C LEU A 103 22.99 -11.54 7.16
N GLY A 104 24.21 -12.08 7.20
CA GLY A 104 25.03 -12.17 8.42
C GLY A 104 25.66 -10.85 8.87
N GLU A 105 25.61 -9.79 8.06
CA GLU A 105 26.14 -8.46 8.39
C GLU A 105 25.02 -7.53 8.90
N ILE A 106 23.76 -7.93 8.69
CA ILE A 106 22.61 -7.14 9.09
C ILE A 106 22.37 -7.28 10.59
N ASP A 107 22.20 -6.14 11.24
CA ASP A 107 21.91 -6.02 12.66
C ASP A 107 20.50 -5.49 12.92
N THR A 108 20.10 -4.45 12.18
CA THR A 108 18.80 -3.76 12.40
C THR A 108 17.95 -3.74 11.14
N VAL A 109 16.66 -4.07 11.33
CA VAL A 109 15.64 -4.09 10.28
C VAL A 109 14.63 -2.98 10.53
N TYR A 110 14.45 -2.10 9.57
CA TYR A 110 13.50 -1.00 9.58
C TYR A 110 12.25 -1.35 8.78
N SER A 111 11.07 -1.05 9.31
CA SER A 111 9.81 -1.08 8.56
C SER A 111 8.66 -0.50 9.36
N LYS A 112 7.47 -0.43 8.75
CA LYS A 112 6.20 -0.22 9.46
C LYS A 112 5.99 -1.35 10.49
N GLY A 113 5.49 -1.01 11.68
CA GLY A 113 5.29 -1.98 12.77
C GLY A 113 4.53 -3.25 12.35
N GLY A 114 3.45 -3.10 11.56
CA GLY A 114 2.69 -4.25 11.05
C GLY A 114 3.50 -5.19 10.16
N ALA A 115 4.41 -4.67 9.32
CA ALA A 115 5.27 -5.50 8.48
C ALA A 115 6.34 -6.25 9.30
N LEU A 116 6.88 -5.60 10.36
CA LEU A 116 7.81 -6.25 11.30
C LEU A 116 7.14 -7.42 12.03
N VAL A 117 5.88 -7.26 12.44
CA VAL A 117 5.09 -8.34 13.07
C VAL A 117 4.83 -9.47 12.08
N GLN A 118 4.47 -9.15 10.83
CA GLN A 118 4.21 -10.15 9.78
C GLN A 118 5.44 -10.96 9.36
N CYS A 119 6.65 -10.53 9.73
CA CYS A 119 7.90 -11.20 9.44
C CYS A 119 8.63 -11.68 10.72
N SER A 120 7.91 -11.78 11.84
CA SER A 120 8.51 -12.01 13.16
C SER A 120 9.33 -13.28 13.24
N LYS A 121 8.83 -14.40 12.69
CA LYS A 121 9.55 -15.70 12.71
C LYS A 121 10.87 -15.65 11.95
N PHE A 122 10.89 -14.92 10.82
CA PHE A 122 12.14 -14.72 10.08
C PHE A 122 13.14 -13.89 10.88
N LEU A 123 12.68 -12.78 11.46
CA LEU A 123 13.53 -11.87 12.23
C LEU A 123 14.11 -12.55 13.48
N ASP A 124 13.30 -13.32 14.21
CA ASP A 124 13.72 -14.06 15.41
C ASP A 124 14.75 -15.16 15.08
N ARG A 125 14.50 -15.91 13.99
CA ARG A 125 15.42 -16.97 13.54
C ARG A 125 16.82 -16.44 13.24
N HIS A 126 16.92 -15.19 12.78
CA HIS A 126 18.19 -14.57 12.40
C HIS A 126 18.73 -13.59 13.44
N GLY A 127 18.07 -13.44 14.59
CA GLY A 127 18.49 -12.54 15.66
C GLY A 127 18.50 -11.05 15.27
N LEU A 128 17.62 -10.64 14.33
CA LEU A 128 17.60 -9.29 13.77
C LEU A 128 16.79 -8.33 14.66
N ARG A 129 17.38 -7.20 15.02
CA ARG A 129 16.69 -6.13 15.75
C ARG A 129 15.65 -5.44 14.89
N ARG A 130 14.54 -5.03 15.47
CA ARG A 130 13.40 -4.42 14.80
C ARG A 130 13.30 -2.94 15.17
N SER A 131 13.05 -2.08 14.17
CA SER A 131 12.77 -0.67 14.40
C SER A 131 11.62 -0.19 13.52
N ALA A 132 10.54 0.31 14.15
CA ALA A 132 9.42 0.94 13.48
C ALA A 132 9.60 2.45 13.30
N ALA A 133 10.75 2.98 13.66
CA ALA A 133 11.12 4.39 13.51
C ALA A 133 12.57 4.50 13.06
N ILE A 134 12.87 5.51 12.26
CA ILE A 134 14.25 5.88 11.93
C ILE A 134 14.77 6.86 12.98
N PRO A 135 16.09 6.84 13.27
CA PRO A 135 16.67 7.84 14.17
C PRO A 135 16.31 9.26 13.72
N ASP A 136 16.04 10.12 14.69
CA ASP A 136 15.73 11.54 14.51
C ASP A 136 14.43 11.88 13.77
N SER A 137 13.54 10.90 13.54
CA SER A 137 12.22 11.13 12.96
C SER A 137 11.11 10.77 13.94
N LYS A 138 10.13 11.66 14.07
CA LYS A 138 8.88 11.42 14.82
C LYS A 138 7.76 10.87 13.91
N ALA A 139 7.95 10.87 12.60
CA ALA A 139 6.95 10.38 11.66
C ALA A 139 6.87 8.83 11.69
N PRO A 140 5.68 8.25 11.62
CA PRO A 140 5.52 6.82 11.45
C PRO A 140 6.25 6.33 10.20
N LEU A 141 6.98 5.22 10.34
CA LEU A 141 7.72 4.66 9.24
C LEU A 141 6.80 3.80 8.35
N SER A 142 6.78 4.09 7.05
CA SER A 142 6.18 3.22 6.04
C SER A 142 7.19 2.17 5.55
N THR A 143 6.72 1.11 4.87
CA THR A 143 7.60 0.11 4.23
C THR A 143 8.48 0.76 3.16
N SER A 144 7.90 1.64 2.35
CA SER A 144 8.61 2.41 1.32
C SER A 144 9.61 3.40 1.94
N GLY A 145 9.21 4.09 3.01
CA GLY A 145 10.10 4.98 3.78
C GLY A 145 11.31 4.24 4.37
N ALA A 146 11.14 3.00 4.79
CA ALA A 146 12.24 2.17 5.27
C ALA A 146 13.22 1.80 4.13
N ALA A 147 12.70 1.44 2.95
CA ALA A 147 13.54 1.18 1.79
C ALA A 147 14.35 2.42 1.37
N ARG A 148 13.69 3.60 1.34
CA ARG A 148 14.37 4.87 1.08
C ARG A 148 15.46 5.16 2.11
N TYR A 149 15.18 4.99 3.41
CA TYR A 149 16.16 5.21 4.46
C TYR A 149 17.41 4.34 4.28
N VAL A 150 17.24 3.05 3.95
CA VAL A 150 18.37 2.14 3.69
C VAL A 150 19.13 2.57 2.43
N ALA A 151 18.41 3.01 1.38
CA ALA A 151 19.02 3.51 0.15
C ALA A 151 19.89 4.76 0.38
N ASP A 152 19.42 5.69 1.23
CA ASP A 152 20.13 6.93 1.54
C ASP A 152 21.41 6.66 2.37
N ARG A 153 21.39 5.67 3.25
CA ARG A 153 22.52 5.34 4.15
C ARG A 153 23.57 4.44 3.53
N ARG A 154 23.16 3.50 2.68
CA ARG A 154 24.04 2.54 1.96
C ARG A 154 25.05 1.80 2.85
N VAL A 155 24.67 1.46 4.08
CA VAL A 155 25.53 0.73 5.03
C VAL A 155 25.10 -0.73 5.17
N PRO A 156 26.01 -1.70 5.40
CA PRO A 156 25.70 -3.13 5.34
C PRO A 156 24.92 -3.66 6.55
N TYR A 157 24.94 -2.96 7.69
CA TYR A 157 24.36 -3.45 8.95
C TYR A 157 22.88 -3.06 9.15
N ILE A 158 22.27 -2.30 8.21
CA ILE A 158 20.85 -1.98 8.23
C ILE A 158 20.13 -2.58 7.03
N SER A 159 18.85 -2.84 7.21
CA SER A 159 17.98 -3.38 6.17
C SER A 159 16.56 -2.84 6.27
N ALA A 160 15.78 -3.03 5.22
CA ALA A 160 14.36 -2.72 5.19
C ALA A 160 13.53 -3.99 4.93
N ILE A 161 12.36 -4.08 5.58
CA ILE A 161 11.26 -4.91 5.08
C ILE A 161 10.37 -4.01 4.24
N CYS A 162 10.24 -4.34 2.95
CA CYS A 162 9.45 -3.59 1.99
C CYS A 162 8.87 -4.51 0.91
N SER A 163 8.17 -3.94 -0.08
CA SER A 163 7.84 -4.65 -1.32
C SER A 163 9.10 -4.83 -2.19
N GLU A 164 9.10 -5.81 -3.09
CA GLU A 164 10.19 -5.94 -4.06
C GLU A 164 10.23 -4.73 -5.02
N GLU A 165 9.05 -4.14 -5.32
CA GLU A 165 8.96 -2.93 -6.14
C GLU A 165 9.64 -1.73 -5.46
N ASP A 166 9.46 -1.55 -4.13
CA ASP A 166 10.18 -0.52 -3.37
C ASP A 166 11.69 -0.75 -3.41
N ALA A 167 12.14 -1.99 -3.18
CA ALA A 167 13.56 -2.32 -3.19
C ALA A 167 14.20 -1.98 -4.54
N VAL A 168 13.55 -2.34 -5.64
CA VAL A 168 13.99 -2.04 -7.02
C VAL A 168 13.99 -0.53 -7.26
N HIS A 169 12.91 0.17 -6.89
CA HIS A 169 12.79 1.62 -7.09
C HIS A 169 13.91 2.41 -6.41
N TYR A 170 14.22 2.06 -5.17
CA TYR A 170 15.30 2.73 -4.41
C TYR A 170 16.68 2.15 -4.66
N GLY A 171 16.81 1.14 -5.52
CA GLY A 171 18.09 0.50 -5.84
C GLY A 171 18.73 -0.22 -4.66
N VAL A 172 17.92 -0.75 -3.72
CA VAL A 172 18.40 -1.55 -2.59
C VAL A 172 18.37 -3.02 -2.97
N PRO A 173 19.50 -3.76 -2.89
CA PRO A 173 19.53 -5.18 -3.22
C PRO A 173 18.60 -6.02 -2.36
N VAL A 174 17.84 -6.94 -2.98
CA VAL A 174 17.01 -7.90 -2.26
C VAL A 174 17.89 -9.04 -1.73
N VAL A 175 17.99 -9.16 -0.42
CA VAL A 175 18.77 -10.20 0.29
C VAL A 175 17.97 -11.48 0.46
N ARG A 176 16.67 -11.37 0.79
CA ARG A 176 15.73 -12.51 0.94
C ARG A 176 14.34 -12.12 0.46
N ARG A 177 13.68 -13.05 -0.20
CA ARG A 177 12.27 -12.97 -0.61
C ARG A 177 11.40 -13.82 0.28
N ASN A 178 10.09 -13.56 0.26
CA ASN A 178 9.07 -14.38 0.93
C ASN A 178 9.35 -14.56 2.43
N ILE A 179 9.68 -13.45 3.12
CA ILE A 179 10.03 -13.49 4.54
C ILE A 179 8.83 -13.36 5.47
N ALA A 180 7.63 -13.17 4.94
CA ALA A 180 6.40 -13.11 5.73
C ALA A 180 6.10 -14.45 6.41
N ASP A 181 5.59 -14.42 7.64
CA ASP A 181 5.25 -15.58 8.46
C ASP A 181 4.11 -16.41 7.86
N SER A 182 3.21 -15.76 7.11
CA SER A 182 2.14 -16.41 6.37
C SER A 182 2.41 -16.29 4.86
N PRO A 183 2.41 -17.39 4.11
CA PRO A 183 2.52 -17.35 2.66
C PRO A 183 1.28 -16.78 1.98
N ASP A 184 0.13 -16.75 2.68
CA ASP A 184 -1.15 -16.24 2.21
C ASP A 184 -1.46 -14.87 2.80
N ASN A 185 -0.50 -13.93 2.70
CA ASN A 185 -0.72 -12.55 3.11
C ASN A 185 -1.28 -11.76 1.91
N ARG A 186 -2.56 -11.36 2.01
CA ARG A 186 -3.26 -10.61 0.96
C ARG A 186 -3.93 -9.39 1.53
N THR A 187 -3.96 -8.33 0.74
CA THR A 187 -4.76 -7.14 1.02
C THR A 187 -5.83 -6.99 -0.04
N LYS A 188 -7.08 -6.92 0.41
CA LYS A 188 -8.24 -6.58 -0.39
C LYS A 188 -8.40 -5.06 -0.40
N PHE A 189 -8.57 -4.50 -1.57
CA PHE A 189 -8.85 -3.09 -1.77
C PHE A 189 -10.25 -2.91 -2.32
N HIS A 190 -10.87 -1.77 -2.00
CA HIS A 190 -12.08 -1.32 -2.66
C HIS A 190 -11.81 -0.01 -3.40
N ALA A 191 -12.31 0.07 -4.63
CA ALA A 191 -12.45 1.32 -5.35
C ALA A 191 -13.85 1.87 -5.08
N TYR A 192 -13.93 3.00 -4.41
CA TYR A 192 -15.19 3.66 -4.01
C TYR A 192 -15.49 4.84 -4.91
N ALA A 193 -16.74 4.98 -5.30
CA ALA A 193 -17.23 6.14 -6.02
C ALA A 193 -18.66 6.50 -5.58
N ARG A 194 -19.11 7.70 -5.88
CA ARG A 194 -20.52 8.09 -5.71
C ARG A 194 -21.45 7.18 -6.52
N ALA A 195 -22.68 6.99 -6.05
CA ALA A 195 -23.69 6.20 -6.75
C ALA A 195 -23.97 6.74 -8.17
N ASP A 196 -23.91 8.06 -8.36
CA ASP A 196 -24.14 8.76 -9.63
C ASP A 196 -22.83 9.08 -10.40
N ALA A 197 -21.70 8.51 -9.97
CA ALA A 197 -20.41 8.69 -10.67
C ALA A 197 -20.45 8.13 -12.10
N ARG A 198 -19.93 8.90 -13.03
CA ARG A 198 -19.77 8.48 -14.43
C ARG A 198 -18.43 7.78 -14.58
N ILE A 199 -18.46 6.46 -14.53
CA ILE A 199 -17.27 5.62 -14.71
C ILE A 199 -17.09 5.38 -16.21
N PRO A 200 -16.00 5.86 -16.85
CA PRO A 200 -15.70 5.58 -18.24
C PRO A 200 -15.56 4.08 -18.50
N GLU A 201 -15.92 3.63 -19.71
CA GLU A 201 -15.96 2.19 -20.03
C GLU A 201 -14.62 1.49 -19.81
N GLY A 202 -13.50 2.12 -20.14
CA GLY A 202 -12.16 1.59 -19.89
C GLY A 202 -11.88 1.32 -18.40
N PHE A 203 -12.42 2.15 -17.48
CA PHE A 203 -12.35 1.90 -16.03
C PHE A 203 -13.24 0.74 -15.61
N ALA A 204 -14.44 0.65 -16.15
CA ALA A 204 -15.35 -0.46 -15.87
C ALA A 204 -14.78 -1.80 -16.38
N GLU A 205 -14.08 -1.81 -17.52
CA GLU A 205 -13.35 -2.98 -18.00
C GLU A 205 -12.15 -3.33 -17.12
N ALA A 206 -11.34 -2.34 -16.73
CA ALA A 206 -10.21 -2.54 -15.83
C ALA A 206 -10.66 -3.13 -14.49
N ALA A 207 -11.77 -2.62 -13.94
CA ALA A 207 -12.41 -3.12 -12.74
C ALA A 207 -12.87 -4.58 -12.88
N ARG A 208 -13.51 -4.94 -14.01
CA ARG A 208 -13.93 -6.33 -14.31
C ARG A 208 -12.74 -7.28 -14.45
N ARG A 209 -11.66 -6.88 -15.13
CA ARG A 209 -10.43 -7.69 -15.29
C ARG A 209 -9.77 -7.95 -13.93
N ALA A 210 -9.69 -6.95 -13.06
CA ALA A 210 -9.11 -7.09 -11.73
C ALA A 210 -9.92 -8.00 -10.81
N ALA A 211 -11.24 -8.06 -10.97
CA ALA A 211 -12.13 -8.96 -10.23
C ALA A 211 -12.12 -10.41 -10.76
N GLY A 212 -11.76 -10.63 -12.02
CA GLY A 212 -11.77 -11.94 -12.70
C GLY A 212 -10.39 -12.61 -12.87
N GLY A 213 -9.31 -11.97 -12.50
CA GLY A 213 -7.96 -12.50 -12.58
C GLY A 213 -7.67 -13.50 -11.45
N LYS A 214 -7.86 -14.80 -11.77
CA LYS A 214 -7.27 -15.93 -11.03
C LYS A 214 -5.84 -16.14 -11.48
#